data_2738fc1f23693f81989a475835dc7733
#
_entry.id   2738fc1f23693f81989a475835dc7733
#
_cell.length_a   1.000
_cell.length_b   1.000
_cell.length_c   1.000
_cell.angle_alpha   90.00
_cell.angle_beta   90.00
_cell.angle_gamma   90.00
#
_symmetry.space_group_name_H-M   'P 1'
#
loop_
_entity.id
_entity.type
_entity.pdbx_description
1 polymer ?
#
loop_
_entity_poly.entity_id
_entity_poly.type
_entity_poly.pdbx_seq_one_letter_code
_entity_poly.pdbx_strand_id
1 'polypeptide(L)'
;MDLKTPTSMRILKRDLRIGGWSADTNKLYRLWFELLALSPSYELAKRYRQQNGKLSKEDKDRKPADFEAVLKVFDDFGDVQKLFFKEWWTNRGLKLLGSPGNRPETKLLFKASQQRPADDEKLRRARSYFSTGWHEAHDPDVMVLAIPLNIGRQKALKEVKALIDQHAVQLFQPPTPKYELANKDMHIKSLIDCLSVLYMKAAKPKFKLWQVGVEAGISKTYSGQFDSKTTRRNANNSEEIRHLEMMTYRKFRQAKHIAENAARGIFPSMSKPAHMMNFDPEEFNKIIAAKIKWKKAAIKKLQNEVGT
;
A
#
# COMPACT_ATOMS: atom_id res chain seq x y z
N MET A 1 3.94 -15.58 22.50
CA MET A 1 3.86 -15.23 21.05
C MET A 1 2.39 -15.13 20.68
N ASP A 2 1.92 -13.94 20.41
CA ASP A 2 0.49 -13.67 20.21
C ASP A 2 0.02 -14.18 18.85
N LEU A 3 -0.60 -15.37 18.82
CA LEU A 3 -1.00 -16.10 17.60
C LEU A 3 -2.32 -15.59 16.99
N LYS A 4 -2.89 -14.46 17.49
CA LYS A 4 -4.23 -13.99 17.09
C LYS A 4 -4.33 -13.49 15.67
N THR A 5 -3.24 -12.98 15.05
CA THR A 5 -3.26 -12.45 13.70
C THR A 5 -2.33 -13.25 12.79
N PRO A 6 -2.71 -13.61 11.54
CA PRO A 6 -1.80 -14.26 10.61
C PRO A 6 -0.49 -13.51 10.43
N THR A 7 0.63 -14.21 10.33
CA THR A 7 1.97 -13.63 10.29
C THR A 7 2.11 -12.55 9.22
N SER A 8 1.53 -12.78 8.03
CA SER A 8 1.54 -11.79 6.93
C SER A 8 0.82 -10.49 7.27
N MET A 9 -0.32 -10.57 8.02
CA MET A 9 -1.05 -9.37 8.44
C MET A 9 -0.33 -8.63 9.58
N ARG A 10 0.36 -9.35 10.47
CA ARG A 10 1.20 -8.71 11.51
C ARG A 10 2.37 -7.94 10.89
N ILE A 11 3.04 -8.54 9.91
CA ILE A 11 4.12 -7.89 9.17
C ILE A 11 3.59 -6.64 8.48
N LEU A 12 2.48 -6.74 7.76
CA LEU A 12 1.87 -5.60 7.08
C LEU A 12 1.49 -4.49 8.07
N LYS A 13 0.81 -4.82 9.19
CA LYS A 13 0.47 -3.83 10.23
C LYS A 13 1.71 -3.18 10.85
N ARG A 14 2.79 -3.93 11.05
CA ARG A 14 4.07 -3.41 11.51
C ARG A 14 4.65 -2.46 10.48
N ASP A 15 4.75 -2.88 9.23
CA ASP A 15 5.33 -2.09 8.14
C ASP A 15 4.58 -0.77 7.91
N LEU A 16 3.26 -0.78 8.05
CA LEU A 16 2.43 0.43 7.97
C LEU A 16 2.57 1.37 9.19
N ARG A 17 3.04 0.87 10.35
CA ARG A 17 3.27 1.68 11.56
C ARG A 17 4.68 2.26 11.63
N ILE A 18 5.65 1.53 11.10
CA ILE A 18 7.05 1.98 11.07
C ILE A 18 7.16 2.97 9.92
N GLY A 19 7.40 4.24 10.22
CA GLY A 19 7.50 5.34 9.27
C GLY A 19 8.70 5.30 8.32
N GLY A 20 9.26 4.11 8.04
CA GLY A 20 10.59 3.95 7.45
C GLY A 20 10.74 4.36 5.98
N TRP A 21 9.68 4.41 5.16
CA TRP A 21 9.81 4.82 3.77
C TRP A 21 8.55 5.45 3.21
N SER A 22 7.75 6.00 4.05
CA SER A 22 6.51 6.54 3.57
C SER A 22 6.09 7.79 4.31
N ALA A 23 6.01 8.85 3.57
CA ALA A 23 4.96 9.82 3.81
C ALA A 23 3.60 9.08 3.86
N ASP A 24 2.59 9.66 4.51
CA ASP A 24 1.27 9.01 4.64
C ASP A 24 0.65 8.61 3.29
N THR A 25 0.99 9.32 2.22
CA THR A 25 0.58 9.03 0.84
C THR A 25 1.03 7.64 0.37
N ASN A 26 2.28 7.25 0.63
CA ASN A 26 2.77 5.92 0.25
C ASN A 26 2.09 4.80 1.03
N LYS A 27 1.65 5.07 2.26
CA LYS A 27 0.83 4.12 3.03
C LYS A 27 -0.53 3.91 2.37
N LEU A 28 -1.14 4.96 1.82
CA LEU A 28 -2.39 4.85 1.06
C LEU A 28 -2.20 4.00 -0.20
N TYR A 29 -1.15 4.20 -0.97
CA TYR A 29 -0.86 3.39 -2.15
C TYR A 29 -0.55 1.93 -1.80
N ARG A 30 0.13 1.69 -0.66
CA ARG A 30 0.32 0.34 -0.14
C ARG A 30 -1.01 -0.33 0.22
N LEU A 31 -1.93 0.40 0.83
CA LEU A 31 -3.26 -0.11 1.16
C LEU A 31 -4.09 -0.37 -0.10
N TRP A 32 -3.96 0.47 -1.13
CA TRP A 32 -4.56 0.22 -2.44
C TRP A 32 -4.11 -1.11 -3.03
N PHE A 33 -2.79 -1.30 -3.12
CA PHE A 33 -2.18 -2.55 -3.62
C PHE A 33 -2.67 -3.80 -2.87
N GLU A 34 -2.76 -3.75 -1.54
CA GLU A 34 -3.21 -4.90 -0.75
C GLU A 34 -4.72 -5.14 -0.88
N LEU A 35 -5.54 -4.09 -1.03
CA LEU A 35 -6.99 -4.22 -1.21
C LEU A 35 -7.35 -4.70 -2.61
N LEU A 36 -6.61 -4.31 -3.65
CA LEU A 36 -6.74 -4.89 -4.99
C LEU A 36 -6.60 -6.41 -4.97
N ALA A 37 -5.64 -6.94 -4.21
CA ALA A 37 -5.41 -8.37 -4.09
C ALA A 37 -6.60 -9.13 -3.46
N LEU A 38 -7.57 -8.42 -2.88
CA LEU A 38 -8.77 -8.96 -2.23
C LEU A 38 -10.07 -8.56 -2.95
N SER A 39 -9.99 -7.97 -4.14
CA SER A 39 -11.17 -7.64 -4.96
C SER A 39 -11.58 -8.81 -5.85
N PRO A 40 -12.84 -9.29 -5.76
CA PRO A 40 -13.38 -10.30 -6.68
C PRO A 40 -13.32 -9.90 -8.14
N SER A 41 -13.67 -8.65 -8.47
CA SER A 41 -13.62 -8.16 -9.85
C SER A 41 -12.17 -8.15 -10.38
N TYR A 42 -11.20 -7.80 -9.54
CA TYR A 42 -9.78 -7.81 -9.93
C TYR A 42 -9.24 -9.23 -10.16
N GLU A 43 -9.65 -10.19 -9.32
CA GLU A 43 -9.31 -11.60 -9.51
C GLU A 43 -9.93 -12.16 -10.80
N LEU A 44 -11.16 -11.77 -11.12
CA LEU A 44 -11.80 -12.12 -12.40
C LEU A 44 -11.02 -11.56 -13.59
N ALA A 45 -10.57 -10.30 -13.53
CA ALA A 45 -9.75 -9.69 -14.58
C ALA A 45 -8.43 -10.43 -14.78
N LYS A 46 -7.77 -10.84 -13.68
CA LYS A 46 -6.58 -11.66 -13.72
C LYS A 46 -6.84 -12.99 -14.44
N ARG A 47 -7.90 -13.72 -14.05
CA ARG A 47 -8.26 -15.00 -14.71
C ARG A 47 -8.56 -14.81 -16.19
N TYR A 48 -9.29 -13.75 -16.54
CA TYR A 48 -9.58 -13.40 -17.91
C TYR A 48 -8.31 -13.21 -18.75
N ARG A 49 -7.32 -12.46 -18.24
CA ARG A 49 -6.05 -12.27 -18.94
C ARG A 49 -5.19 -13.54 -19.01
N GLN A 50 -5.16 -14.34 -17.95
CA GLN A 50 -4.43 -15.60 -17.91
C GLN A 50 -5.00 -16.66 -18.88
N GLN A 51 -6.30 -16.59 -19.17
CA GLN A 51 -6.99 -17.52 -20.06
C GLN A 51 -7.22 -16.94 -21.47
N ASN A 52 -6.45 -15.92 -21.88
CA ASN A 52 -6.55 -15.29 -23.20
C ASN A 52 -7.98 -14.85 -23.56
N GLY A 53 -8.70 -14.22 -22.62
CA GLY A 53 -10.06 -13.71 -22.83
C GLY A 53 -11.17 -14.75 -22.69
N LYS A 54 -10.85 -15.97 -22.28
CA LYS A 54 -11.86 -17.02 -22.06
C LYS A 54 -12.25 -17.04 -20.57
N LEU A 55 -13.54 -17.08 -20.28
CA LEU A 55 -14.08 -17.25 -18.94
C LEU A 55 -14.92 -18.53 -18.88
N SER A 56 -14.97 -19.18 -17.73
CA SER A 56 -15.93 -20.23 -17.42
C SER A 56 -17.36 -19.68 -17.52
N LYS A 57 -18.36 -20.57 -17.64
CA LYS A 57 -19.77 -20.14 -17.62
C LYS A 57 -20.11 -19.38 -16.34
N GLU A 58 -19.70 -19.90 -15.20
CA GLU A 58 -19.89 -19.27 -13.89
C GLU A 58 -19.27 -17.87 -13.81
N ASP A 59 -18.04 -17.70 -14.30
CA ASP A 59 -17.34 -16.41 -14.31
C ASP A 59 -18.01 -15.39 -15.27
N LYS A 60 -18.59 -15.88 -16.39
CA LYS A 60 -19.36 -15.03 -17.31
C LYS A 60 -20.63 -14.51 -16.65
N ASP A 61 -21.34 -15.36 -15.92
CA ASP A 61 -22.59 -15.00 -15.25
C ASP A 61 -22.34 -14.00 -14.09
N ARG A 62 -21.15 -14.04 -13.48
CA ARG A 62 -20.75 -13.14 -12.40
C ARG A 62 -20.06 -11.86 -12.88
N LYS A 63 -19.76 -11.73 -14.17
CA LYS A 63 -18.99 -10.61 -14.73
C LYS A 63 -19.75 -9.29 -14.52
N PRO A 64 -19.14 -8.26 -13.88
CA PRO A 64 -19.78 -6.97 -13.71
C PRO A 64 -19.94 -6.25 -15.05
N ALA A 65 -20.99 -5.43 -15.19
CA ALA A 65 -21.27 -4.71 -16.44
C ALA A 65 -20.14 -3.72 -16.81
N ASP A 66 -19.45 -3.17 -15.81
CA ASP A 66 -18.32 -2.24 -15.97
C ASP A 66 -16.94 -2.96 -15.99
N PHE A 67 -16.90 -4.23 -16.42
CA PHE A 67 -15.70 -5.07 -16.38
C PHE A 67 -14.50 -4.50 -17.15
N GLU A 68 -14.75 -3.75 -18.23
CA GLU A 68 -13.68 -3.09 -19.01
C GLU A 68 -12.88 -2.09 -18.18
N ALA A 69 -13.54 -1.37 -17.25
CA ALA A 69 -12.84 -0.50 -16.33
C ALA A 69 -11.90 -1.28 -15.38
N VAL A 70 -12.33 -2.47 -14.94
CA VAL A 70 -11.55 -3.36 -14.10
C VAL A 70 -10.36 -3.94 -14.87
N LEU A 71 -10.57 -4.34 -16.13
CA LEU A 71 -9.50 -4.83 -17.01
C LEU A 71 -8.42 -3.77 -17.22
N LYS A 72 -8.81 -2.52 -17.48
CA LYS A 72 -7.88 -1.41 -17.62
C LYS A 72 -6.99 -1.24 -16.38
N VAL A 73 -7.59 -1.30 -15.19
CA VAL A 73 -6.85 -1.22 -13.94
C VAL A 73 -5.92 -2.43 -13.78
N PHE A 74 -6.37 -3.63 -14.12
CA PHE A 74 -5.53 -4.83 -14.07
C PHE A 74 -4.34 -4.75 -15.03
N ASP A 75 -4.54 -4.28 -16.25
CA ASP A 75 -3.47 -4.12 -17.25
C ASP A 75 -2.39 -3.13 -16.78
N ASP A 76 -2.82 -2.05 -16.12
CA ASP A 76 -1.92 -1.05 -15.54
C ASP A 76 -1.17 -1.57 -14.29
N PHE A 77 -1.89 -2.13 -13.32
CA PHE A 77 -1.32 -2.53 -12.03
C PHE A 77 -0.65 -3.91 -12.06
N GLY A 78 -1.11 -4.83 -12.92
CA GLY A 78 -0.58 -6.19 -13.07
C GLY A 78 -1.01 -7.15 -11.95
N ASP A 79 -0.37 -8.32 -11.86
CA ASP A 79 -0.70 -9.32 -10.83
C ASP A 79 -0.12 -8.96 -9.46
N VAL A 80 -0.84 -8.12 -8.70
CA VAL A 80 -0.45 -7.68 -7.34
C VAL A 80 -0.37 -8.83 -6.32
N GLN A 81 -0.78 -10.03 -6.67
CA GLN A 81 -0.66 -11.19 -5.80
C GLN A 81 0.72 -11.85 -5.91
N LYS A 82 1.43 -11.64 -7.04
CA LYS A 82 2.75 -12.19 -7.33
C LYS A 82 3.83 -11.12 -7.45
N LEU A 83 3.68 -10.01 -6.75
CA LEU A 83 4.66 -8.92 -6.69
C LEU A 83 4.86 -8.48 -5.24
N PHE A 84 6.08 -8.07 -4.91
CA PHE A 84 6.33 -7.30 -3.71
C PHE A 84 5.93 -5.85 -3.95
N PHE A 85 5.34 -5.20 -2.95
CA PHE A 85 4.91 -3.81 -3.11
C PHE A 85 6.05 -2.87 -3.50
N LYS A 86 7.25 -3.02 -2.91
CA LYS A 86 8.41 -2.19 -3.24
C LYS A 86 8.78 -2.31 -4.72
N GLU A 87 8.88 -3.52 -5.22
CA GLU A 87 9.15 -3.80 -6.63
C GLU A 87 8.05 -3.25 -7.55
N TRP A 88 6.79 -3.51 -7.21
CA TRP A 88 5.65 -2.97 -7.94
C TRP A 88 5.66 -1.43 -7.96
N TRP A 89 5.96 -0.81 -6.80
CA TRP A 89 6.00 0.65 -6.67
C TRP A 89 7.04 1.26 -7.60
N THR A 90 8.26 0.76 -7.58
CA THR A 90 9.36 1.26 -8.42
C THR A 90 9.08 1.06 -9.91
N ASN A 91 8.56 -0.11 -10.30
CA ASN A 91 8.41 -0.47 -11.71
C ASN A 91 7.13 0.07 -12.36
N ARG A 92 6.06 0.26 -11.59
CA ARG A 92 4.72 0.64 -12.09
C ARG A 92 4.05 1.74 -11.27
N GLY A 93 3.99 1.57 -9.94
CA GLY A 93 3.18 2.41 -9.06
C GLY A 93 3.54 3.89 -9.16
N LEU A 94 4.82 4.22 -9.19
CA LEU A 94 5.30 5.59 -9.27
C LEU A 94 4.83 6.29 -10.56
N LYS A 95 4.84 5.58 -11.71
CA LYS A 95 4.37 6.12 -12.98
C LYS A 95 2.86 6.28 -13.06
N LEU A 96 2.11 5.37 -12.42
CA LEU A 96 0.65 5.34 -12.48
C LEU A 96 -0.01 6.31 -11.52
N LEU A 97 0.52 6.39 -10.32
CA LEU A 97 -0.10 7.09 -9.21
C LEU A 97 0.53 8.46 -8.97
N GLY A 98 1.70 8.71 -9.55
CA GLY A 98 2.51 9.87 -9.24
C GLY A 98 2.89 9.88 -7.77
N SER A 99 3.81 10.71 -7.38
CA SER A 99 4.06 10.98 -5.97
C SER A 99 3.67 12.44 -5.67
N PRO A 100 2.44 12.69 -5.17
CA PRO A 100 2.01 14.06 -4.88
C PRO A 100 2.91 14.78 -3.86
N GLY A 101 3.77 14.03 -3.15
CA GLY A 101 4.69 14.56 -2.15
C GLY A 101 6.14 14.72 -2.62
N ASN A 102 6.53 14.09 -3.71
CA ASN A 102 7.93 14.05 -4.14
C ASN A 102 8.22 15.06 -5.26
N ARG A 103 7.89 16.32 -5.01
CA ARG A 103 8.41 17.40 -5.85
C ARG A 103 9.91 17.53 -5.62
N PRO A 104 10.68 17.87 -6.65
CA PRO A 104 12.07 18.23 -6.45
C PRO A 104 12.18 19.34 -5.40
N GLU A 105 12.94 19.09 -4.35
CA GLU A 105 13.16 20.05 -3.28
C GLU A 105 14.66 20.22 -3.04
N THR A 106 15.06 21.43 -2.68
CA THR A 106 16.43 21.67 -2.23
C THR A 106 16.66 20.93 -0.92
N LYS A 107 17.64 20.03 -0.90
CA LYS A 107 17.99 19.23 0.30
C LYS A 107 19.40 19.50 0.76
N LEU A 108 19.56 19.66 2.07
CA LEU A 108 20.87 19.68 2.69
C LEU A 108 21.36 18.23 2.85
N LEU A 109 22.33 17.82 2.05
CA LEU A 109 22.90 16.48 2.12
C LEU A 109 23.80 16.33 3.34
N PHE A 110 24.72 17.29 3.57
CA PHE A 110 25.56 17.34 4.78
C PHE A 110 26.19 18.73 4.98
N LYS A 111 26.74 18.95 6.16
CA LYS A 111 27.63 20.06 6.48
C LYS A 111 29.02 19.51 6.74
N ALA A 112 30.05 20.18 6.20
CA ALA A 112 31.43 19.96 6.56
C ALA A 112 32.00 21.22 7.25
N SER A 113 32.91 21.04 8.20
CA SER A 113 33.65 22.11 8.86
C SER A 113 35.06 21.59 9.23
N GLN A 114 35.94 22.48 9.69
CA GLN A 114 37.27 22.04 10.14
C GLN A 114 37.19 21.00 11.29
N GLN A 115 36.25 21.17 12.22
CA GLN A 115 36.05 20.22 13.32
C GLN A 115 35.30 18.96 12.92
N ARG A 116 34.54 19.00 11.81
CA ARG A 116 33.75 17.89 11.26
C ARG A 116 33.93 17.84 9.73
N PRO A 117 35.08 17.34 9.26
CA PRO A 117 35.36 17.24 7.82
C PRO A 117 34.39 16.29 7.13
N ALA A 118 34.43 16.29 5.82
CA ALA A 118 33.70 15.30 5.06
C ALA A 118 34.30 13.91 5.32
N ASP A 119 33.43 12.97 5.69
CA ASP A 119 33.79 11.59 6.03
C ASP A 119 32.90 10.62 5.24
N ASP A 120 33.19 9.32 5.35
CA ASP A 120 32.45 8.29 4.62
C ASP A 120 30.94 8.25 4.98
N GLU A 121 30.57 8.66 6.18
CA GLU A 121 29.15 8.73 6.57
C GLU A 121 28.42 9.85 5.79
N LYS A 122 29.06 11.01 5.66
CA LYS A 122 28.48 12.15 4.90
C LYS A 122 28.38 11.82 3.41
N LEU A 123 29.41 11.18 2.85
CA LEU A 123 29.38 10.70 1.47
C LEU A 123 28.34 9.60 1.27
N ARG A 124 28.12 8.73 2.25
CA ARG A 124 27.00 7.76 2.22
C ARG A 124 25.63 8.43 2.16
N ARG A 125 25.44 9.56 2.87
CA ARG A 125 24.16 10.32 2.80
C ARG A 125 23.92 10.86 1.41
N ALA A 126 24.93 11.39 0.75
CA ALA A 126 24.82 11.84 -0.64
C ALA A 126 24.51 10.66 -1.58
N ARG A 127 25.20 9.53 -1.44
CA ARG A 127 24.90 8.31 -2.22
C ARG A 127 23.49 7.80 -1.98
N SER A 128 23.01 7.80 -0.72
CA SER A 128 21.65 7.41 -0.37
C SER A 128 20.59 8.32 -1.01
N TYR A 129 20.86 9.61 -1.13
CA TYR A 129 19.99 10.52 -1.85
C TYR A 129 19.85 10.10 -3.32
N PHE A 130 20.94 9.89 -4.04
CA PHE A 130 20.90 9.50 -5.45
C PHE A 130 20.33 8.10 -5.68
N SER A 131 20.49 7.17 -4.74
CA SER A 131 19.96 5.81 -4.86
C SER A 131 18.46 5.68 -4.55
N THR A 132 17.86 6.67 -3.91
CA THR A 132 16.46 6.57 -3.46
C THR A 132 15.69 7.87 -3.65
N GLY A 133 16.10 8.96 -3.00
CA GLY A 133 15.37 10.23 -2.98
C GLY A 133 15.31 10.92 -4.34
N TRP A 134 16.33 10.77 -5.15
CA TRP A 134 16.38 11.30 -6.49
C TRP A 134 15.36 10.60 -7.41
N HIS A 135 15.34 9.26 -7.38
CA HIS A 135 14.35 8.48 -8.13
C HIS A 135 12.91 8.75 -7.64
N GLU A 136 12.72 8.89 -6.34
CA GLU A 136 11.41 9.26 -5.77
C GLU A 136 10.95 10.65 -6.21
N ALA A 137 11.88 11.55 -6.56
CA ALA A 137 11.59 12.88 -7.10
C ALA A 137 11.52 12.92 -8.65
N HIS A 138 11.42 11.76 -9.31
CA HIS A 138 11.32 11.60 -10.76
C HIS A 138 12.60 11.97 -11.52
N ASP A 139 13.76 11.64 -10.96
CA ASP A 139 15.08 11.82 -11.59
C ASP A 139 15.31 13.26 -12.13
N PRO A 140 15.08 14.32 -11.34
CA PRO A 140 15.27 15.69 -11.83
C PRO A 140 16.75 15.97 -12.07
N ASP A 141 17.03 16.89 -12.99
CA ASP A 141 18.38 17.46 -13.08
C ASP A 141 18.73 18.13 -11.76
N VAL A 142 19.86 17.77 -11.18
CA VAL A 142 20.30 18.30 -9.88
C VAL A 142 21.71 18.86 -9.95
N MET A 143 21.91 19.96 -9.26
CA MET A 143 23.22 20.58 -9.05
C MET A 143 23.66 20.36 -7.60
N VAL A 144 24.88 19.86 -7.40
CA VAL A 144 25.48 19.73 -6.07
C VAL A 144 26.42 20.90 -5.84
N LEU A 145 26.14 21.72 -4.84
CA LEU A 145 26.89 22.92 -4.54
C LEU A 145 27.57 22.85 -3.18
N ALA A 146 28.81 23.32 -3.11
CA ALA A 146 29.47 23.64 -1.87
C ALA A 146 29.32 25.13 -1.59
N ILE A 147 28.57 25.49 -0.56
CA ILE A 147 28.29 26.89 -0.19
C ILE A 147 29.09 27.23 1.07
N PRO A 148 30.13 28.10 0.99
CA PRO A 148 30.84 28.56 2.17
C PRO A 148 29.93 29.43 3.04
N LEU A 149 29.72 29.02 4.31
CA LEU A 149 28.77 29.72 5.19
C LEU A 149 29.33 31.03 5.78
N ASN A 150 30.64 31.27 5.65
CA ASN A 150 31.35 32.45 6.15
C ASN A 150 31.41 33.64 5.19
N ILE A 151 30.90 33.50 3.95
CA ILE A 151 30.93 34.60 2.95
C ILE A 151 29.76 35.58 3.10
N GLY A 152 28.86 35.36 4.03
CA GLY A 152 27.67 36.14 4.24
C GLY A 152 26.49 35.74 3.34
N ARG A 153 25.27 35.84 3.88
CA ARG A 153 24.03 35.35 3.24
C ARG A 153 23.79 35.96 1.86
N GLN A 154 23.94 37.27 1.74
CA GLN A 154 23.62 37.95 0.48
C GLN A 154 24.58 37.57 -0.65
N LYS A 155 25.89 37.45 -0.35
CA LYS A 155 26.88 37.01 -1.32
C LYS A 155 26.64 35.56 -1.72
N ALA A 156 26.41 34.67 -0.76
CA ALA A 156 26.09 33.26 -1.04
C ALA A 156 24.87 33.11 -1.95
N LEU A 157 23.77 33.85 -1.66
CA LEU A 157 22.56 33.80 -2.48
C LEU A 157 22.80 34.34 -3.91
N LYS A 158 23.61 35.42 -4.07
CA LYS A 158 23.94 35.94 -5.37
C LYS A 158 24.74 34.96 -6.23
N GLU A 159 25.74 34.29 -5.61
CA GLU A 159 26.57 33.31 -6.31
C GLU A 159 25.75 32.06 -6.69
N VAL A 160 24.93 31.52 -5.76
CA VAL A 160 24.06 30.39 -6.03
C VAL A 160 23.05 30.71 -7.13
N LYS A 161 22.45 31.91 -7.08
CA LYS A 161 21.55 32.35 -8.15
C LYS A 161 22.24 32.39 -9.51
N ALA A 162 23.44 32.95 -9.60
CA ALA A 162 24.21 33.02 -10.85
C ALA A 162 24.49 31.61 -11.41
N LEU A 163 24.84 30.65 -10.57
CA LEU A 163 25.06 29.28 -11.00
C LEU A 163 23.76 28.61 -11.46
N ILE A 164 22.63 28.84 -10.78
CA ILE A 164 21.32 28.32 -11.20
C ILE A 164 20.94 28.94 -12.57
N ASP A 165 21.08 30.24 -12.72
CA ASP A 165 20.73 30.93 -13.97
C ASP A 165 21.60 30.44 -15.15
N GLN A 166 22.87 30.10 -14.90
CA GLN A 166 23.79 29.57 -15.92
C GLN A 166 23.40 28.14 -16.36
N HIS A 167 22.83 27.34 -15.47
CA HIS A 167 22.47 25.94 -15.69
C HIS A 167 20.95 25.73 -15.70
N ALA A 168 20.17 26.81 -15.89
CA ALA A 168 18.72 26.70 -15.88
C ALA A 168 18.23 25.75 -16.97
N VAL A 169 17.46 24.74 -16.52
CA VAL A 169 16.76 23.80 -17.37
C VAL A 169 15.26 24.06 -17.33
N GLN A 170 14.51 23.37 -18.17
CA GLN A 170 13.06 23.47 -18.18
C GLN A 170 12.48 23.22 -16.79
N LEU A 171 11.49 24.01 -16.36
CA LEU A 171 10.83 23.85 -15.08
C LEU A 171 10.22 22.46 -14.96
N PHE A 172 10.47 21.81 -13.82
CA PHE A 172 9.88 20.50 -13.52
C PHE A 172 8.36 20.60 -13.53
N GLN A 173 7.75 19.84 -14.42
CA GLN A 173 6.32 19.58 -14.40
C GLN A 173 6.09 18.19 -13.80
N PRO A 174 5.46 18.09 -12.63
CA PRO A 174 5.18 16.79 -12.06
C PRO A 174 4.31 15.98 -13.03
N PRO A 175 4.62 14.70 -13.27
CA PRO A 175 3.77 13.87 -14.11
C PRO A 175 2.36 13.85 -13.53
N THR A 176 1.36 13.98 -14.40
CA THR A 176 -0.05 13.85 -14.01
C THR A 176 -0.32 12.39 -13.69
N PRO A 177 -0.73 12.05 -12.46
CA PRO A 177 -1.03 10.66 -12.12
C PRO A 177 -2.18 10.15 -12.97
N LYS A 178 -2.06 8.94 -13.49
CA LYS A 178 -3.14 8.27 -14.22
C LYS A 178 -4.34 7.96 -13.32
N TYR A 179 -4.05 7.72 -12.04
CA TYR A 179 -5.04 7.46 -11.00
C TYR A 179 -4.76 8.35 -9.80
N GLU A 180 -5.70 9.21 -9.47
CA GLU A 180 -5.61 10.07 -8.30
C GLU A 180 -6.28 9.44 -7.09
N LEU A 181 -5.83 9.85 -5.89
CA LEU A 181 -6.52 9.49 -4.65
C LEU A 181 -7.86 10.22 -4.57
N ALA A 182 -8.95 9.46 -4.54
CA ALA A 182 -10.32 9.99 -4.48
C ALA A 182 -10.60 10.70 -3.14
N ASN A 183 -9.93 10.32 -2.05
CA ASN A 183 -10.03 10.95 -0.74
C ASN A 183 -8.69 10.86 -0.01
N LYS A 184 -7.97 11.98 0.03
CA LYS A 184 -6.64 12.07 0.69
C LYS A 184 -6.76 12.14 2.21
N ASP A 185 -7.91 12.57 2.74
CA ASP A 185 -8.14 12.79 4.18
C ASP A 185 -8.69 11.56 4.90
N MET A 186 -8.88 10.46 4.18
CA MET A 186 -9.37 9.23 4.80
C MET A 186 -8.35 8.67 5.80
N HIS A 187 -8.79 8.49 7.04
CA HIS A 187 -7.95 7.96 8.11
C HIS A 187 -7.35 6.60 7.76
N ILE A 188 -6.03 6.52 7.68
CA ILE A 188 -5.25 5.31 7.40
C ILE A 188 -5.63 4.16 8.34
N LYS A 189 -5.86 4.46 9.64
CA LYS A 189 -6.30 3.45 10.60
C LYS A 189 -7.61 2.78 10.18
N SER A 190 -8.58 3.55 9.66
CA SER A 190 -9.85 3.00 9.21
C SER A 190 -9.67 2.04 8.03
N LEU A 191 -8.77 2.38 7.10
CA LEU A 191 -8.41 1.51 5.97
C LEU A 191 -7.69 0.24 6.42
N ILE A 192 -6.78 0.34 7.40
CA ILE A 192 -6.10 -0.81 8.00
C ILE A 192 -7.11 -1.75 8.67
N ASP A 193 -8.10 -1.20 9.38
CA ASP A 193 -9.16 -1.98 10.01
C ASP A 193 -10.01 -2.70 8.95
N CYS A 194 -10.39 -2.00 7.87
CA CYS A 194 -11.10 -2.59 6.74
C CYS A 194 -10.30 -3.73 6.09
N LEU A 195 -9.04 -3.48 5.75
CA LEU A 195 -8.15 -4.51 5.18
C LEU A 195 -8.00 -5.70 6.13
N SER A 196 -7.85 -5.45 7.43
CA SER A 196 -7.70 -6.50 8.45
C SER A 196 -8.92 -7.41 8.52
N VAL A 197 -10.12 -6.84 8.51
CA VAL A 197 -11.37 -7.60 8.54
C VAL A 197 -11.55 -8.44 7.27
N LEU A 198 -11.31 -7.85 6.09
CA LEU A 198 -11.45 -8.55 4.81
C LEU A 198 -10.44 -9.70 4.71
N TYR A 199 -9.19 -9.44 5.08
CA TYR A 199 -8.13 -10.44 5.11
C TYR A 199 -8.42 -11.56 6.10
N MET A 200 -8.87 -11.23 7.32
CA MET A 200 -9.19 -12.23 8.35
C MET A 200 -10.38 -13.09 7.96
N LYS A 201 -11.40 -12.50 7.32
CA LYS A 201 -12.55 -13.29 6.83
C LYS A 201 -12.14 -14.24 5.72
N ALA A 202 -11.25 -13.83 4.82
CA ALA A 202 -10.66 -14.71 3.80
C ALA A 202 -9.75 -15.79 4.41
N ALA A 203 -8.89 -15.43 5.38
CA ALA A 203 -7.97 -16.38 6.03
C ALA A 203 -8.71 -17.39 6.95
N LYS A 204 -9.90 -17.05 7.44
CA LYS A 204 -10.73 -17.84 8.34
C LYS A 204 -12.20 -17.84 7.87
N PRO A 205 -12.50 -18.51 6.73
CA PRO A 205 -13.83 -18.41 6.08
C PRO A 205 -14.98 -18.81 7.02
N LYS A 206 -14.76 -19.82 7.85
CA LYS A 206 -15.77 -20.38 8.79
C LYS A 206 -16.01 -19.52 10.03
N PHE A 207 -15.16 -18.52 10.29
CA PHE A 207 -15.33 -17.65 11.46
C PHE A 207 -16.58 -16.77 11.29
N LYS A 208 -17.38 -16.69 12.38
CA LYS A 208 -18.46 -15.69 12.52
C LYS A 208 -17.85 -14.29 12.56
N LEU A 209 -18.62 -13.27 12.23
CA LEU A 209 -18.08 -11.90 12.15
C LEU A 209 -17.51 -11.39 13.48
N TRP A 210 -18.10 -11.75 14.63
CA TRP A 210 -17.53 -11.37 15.91
C TRP A 210 -16.14 -12.00 16.13
N GLN A 211 -15.93 -13.26 15.72
CA GLN A 211 -14.62 -13.92 15.79
C GLN A 211 -13.59 -13.23 14.91
N VAL A 212 -14.01 -12.83 13.70
CA VAL A 212 -13.19 -12.00 12.80
C VAL A 212 -12.85 -10.66 13.48
N GLY A 213 -13.81 -10.04 14.17
CA GLY A 213 -13.61 -8.78 14.90
C GLY A 213 -12.59 -8.90 16.03
N VAL A 214 -12.62 -10.00 16.77
CA VAL A 214 -11.61 -10.32 17.80
C VAL A 214 -10.21 -10.39 17.18
N GLU A 215 -10.05 -11.21 16.14
CA GLU A 215 -8.75 -11.45 15.50
C GLU A 215 -8.21 -10.18 14.77
N ALA A 216 -9.09 -9.42 14.16
CA ALA A 216 -8.72 -8.16 13.50
C ALA A 216 -8.45 -7.02 14.50
N GLY A 217 -8.86 -7.16 15.76
CA GLY A 217 -8.70 -6.13 16.79
C GLY A 217 -9.53 -4.88 16.53
N ILE A 218 -10.81 -5.05 16.12
CA ILE A 218 -11.68 -3.93 15.70
C ILE A 218 -12.08 -3.03 16.86
N SER A 219 -12.24 -3.60 18.04
CA SER A 219 -12.52 -2.85 19.26
C SER A 219 -11.47 -3.17 20.33
N LYS A 220 -10.86 -2.15 20.91
CA LYS A 220 -9.94 -2.35 22.04
C LYS A 220 -10.62 -3.01 23.24
N THR A 221 -11.85 -2.61 23.49
CA THR A 221 -12.67 -3.12 24.62
C THR A 221 -13.08 -4.57 24.34
N TYR A 222 -13.90 -4.77 23.33
CA TYR A 222 -14.51 -6.09 23.08
C TYR A 222 -13.54 -7.13 22.52
N SER A 223 -12.58 -6.73 21.68
CA SER A 223 -11.62 -7.70 21.13
C SER A 223 -10.61 -8.22 22.17
N GLY A 224 -10.41 -7.48 23.28
CA GLY A 224 -9.57 -7.93 24.39
C GLY A 224 -10.27 -8.87 25.37
N GLN A 225 -11.60 -8.82 25.44
CA GLN A 225 -12.41 -9.62 26.37
C GLN A 225 -12.67 -11.05 25.88
N PHE A 226 -12.65 -11.25 24.56
CA PHE A 226 -13.05 -12.51 23.96
C PHE A 226 -11.87 -13.23 23.28
N ASP A 227 -11.89 -14.55 23.38
CA ASP A 227 -11.04 -15.43 22.56
C ASP A 227 -11.87 -16.00 21.41
N SER A 228 -11.39 -15.85 20.18
CA SER A 228 -12.11 -16.26 18.97
C SER A 228 -12.39 -17.78 18.87
N LYS A 229 -11.63 -18.61 19.62
CA LYS A 229 -11.70 -20.07 19.56
C LYS A 229 -12.47 -20.65 20.75
N THR A 230 -12.25 -20.10 21.94
CA THR A 230 -12.75 -20.66 23.19
C THR A 230 -14.01 -20.00 23.71
N THR A 231 -14.22 -18.69 23.42
CA THR A 231 -15.44 -17.99 23.86
C THR A 231 -16.68 -18.61 23.24
N ARG A 232 -17.67 -18.92 24.07
CA ARG A 232 -19.02 -19.36 23.69
C ARG A 232 -20.01 -18.24 24.00
N ARG A 233 -20.92 -17.98 23.07
CA ARG A 233 -22.00 -17.01 23.27
C ARG A 233 -22.99 -17.57 24.34
N ASN A 234 -23.27 -16.75 25.34
CA ASN A 234 -24.21 -17.04 26.43
C ASN A 234 -24.95 -15.74 26.82
N ALA A 235 -25.85 -15.84 27.80
CA ALA A 235 -26.65 -14.70 28.23
C ALA A 235 -25.78 -13.52 28.74
N ASN A 236 -24.64 -13.80 29.40
CA ASN A 236 -23.80 -12.77 30.02
C ASN A 236 -22.91 -12.00 29.01
N ASN A 237 -22.66 -12.54 27.81
CA ASN A 237 -21.78 -11.91 26.83
C ASN A 237 -22.46 -11.68 25.48
N SER A 238 -23.74 -11.97 25.37
CA SER A 238 -24.48 -11.94 24.11
C SER A 238 -24.56 -10.54 23.50
N GLU A 239 -24.68 -9.51 24.34
CA GLU A 239 -24.78 -8.13 23.90
C GLU A 239 -23.45 -7.59 23.40
N GLU A 240 -22.37 -7.81 24.13
CA GLU A 240 -21.02 -7.39 23.73
C GLU A 240 -20.58 -8.08 22.44
N ILE A 241 -20.86 -9.38 22.31
CA ILE A 241 -20.60 -10.15 21.08
C ILE A 241 -21.42 -9.55 19.93
N ARG A 242 -22.68 -9.18 20.13
CA ARG A 242 -23.54 -8.54 19.13
C ARG A 242 -22.97 -7.18 18.71
N HIS A 243 -22.53 -6.35 19.65
CA HIS A 243 -21.90 -5.07 19.36
C HIS A 243 -20.63 -5.25 18.51
N LEU A 244 -19.75 -6.15 18.90
CA LEU A 244 -18.53 -6.46 18.13
C LEU A 244 -18.88 -6.98 16.74
N GLU A 245 -19.89 -7.84 16.61
CA GLU A 245 -20.37 -8.36 15.34
C GLU A 245 -20.87 -7.24 14.41
N MET A 246 -21.67 -6.31 14.94
CA MET A 246 -22.16 -5.12 14.18
C MET A 246 -21.01 -4.22 13.72
N MET A 247 -20.05 -3.93 14.60
CA MET A 247 -18.87 -3.12 14.24
C MET A 247 -18.07 -3.80 13.13
N THR A 248 -17.85 -5.11 13.26
CA THR A 248 -17.11 -5.90 12.28
C THR A 248 -17.86 -5.99 10.95
N TYR A 249 -19.17 -6.17 10.97
CA TYR A 249 -20.02 -6.16 9.78
C TYR A 249 -19.92 -4.84 9.00
N ARG A 250 -19.98 -3.71 9.70
CA ARG A 250 -19.81 -2.39 9.07
C ARG A 250 -18.46 -2.28 8.36
N LYS A 251 -17.38 -2.67 9.05
CA LYS A 251 -16.03 -2.66 8.48
C LYS A 251 -15.88 -3.65 7.32
N PHE A 252 -16.44 -4.82 7.41
CA PHE A 252 -16.43 -5.81 6.34
C PHE A 252 -17.15 -5.31 5.08
N ARG A 253 -18.33 -4.69 5.25
CA ARG A 253 -19.06 -4.07 4.14
C ARG A 253 -18.26 -2.95 3.49
N GLN A 254 -17.71 -2.03 4.29
CA GLN A 254 -16.85 -0.95 3.79
C GLN A 254 -15.63 -1.50 3.04
N ALA A 255 -14.97 -2.51 3.59
CA ALA A 255 -13.79 -3.12 2.98
C ALA A 255 -14.08 -3.71 1.60
N LYS A 256 -15.23 -4.39 1.44
CA LYS A 256 -15.67 -4.90 0.12
C LYS A 256 -15.88 -3.77 -0.89
N HIS A 257 -16.53 -2.68 -0.47
CA HIS A 257 -16.73 -1.52 -1.34
C HIS A 257 -15.39 -0.90 -1.75
N ILE A 258 -14.47 -0.72 -0.79
CA ILE A 258 -13.15 -0.13 -1.07
C ILE A 258 -12.35 -1.01 -2.04
N ALA A 259 -12.33 -2.34 -1.83
CA ALA A 259 -11.62 -3.27 -2.70
C ALA A 259 -12.19 -3.24 -4.15
N GLU A 260 -13.51 -3.24 -4.28
CA GLU A 260 -14.18 -3.18 -5.57
C GLU A 260 -14.02 -1.82 -6.27
N ASN A 261 -14.07 -0.70 -5.54
CA ASN A 261 -13.75 0.62 -6.09
C ASN A 261 -12.29 0.72 -6.51
N ALA A 262 -11.38 0.17 -5.69
CA ALA A 262 -9.96 0.09 -6.02
C ALA A 262 -9.70 -0.60 -7.35
N ALA A 263 -10.44 -1.70 -7.65
CA ALA A 263 -10.37 -2.41 -8.91
C ALA A 263 -10.90 -1.59 -10.11
N ARG A 264 -11.59 -0.49 -9.86
CA ARG A 264 -12.07 0.49 -10.87
C ARG A 264 -11.22 1.75 -10.95
N GLY A 265 -10.09 1.76 -10.23
CA GLY A 265 -9.19 2.91 -10.19
C GLY A 265 -9.66 4.03 -9.25
N ILE A 266 -10.64 3.78 -8.39
CA ILE A 266 -11.20 4.76 -7.44
C ILE A 266 -10.78 4.38 -6.01
N PHE A 267 -9.80 5.07 -5.45
CA PHE A 267 -9.29 4.74 -4.13
C PHE A 267 -8.85 5.98 -3.33
N PRO A 268 -9.09 6.02 -2.00
CA PRO A 268 -10.00 5.17 -1.26
C PRO A 268 -11.46 5.66 -1.40
N SER A 269 -12.41 4.74 -1.57
CA SER A 269 -13.82 5.07 -1.61
C SER A 269 -14.66 4.01 -0.89
N MET A 270 -15.51 4.43 0.05
CA MET A 270 -16.45 3.58 0.79
C MET A 270 -17.83 3.50 0.12
N SER A 271 -18.06 4.26 -0.94
CA SER A 271 -19.31 4.25 -1.70
C SER A 271 -19.55 2.87 -2.28
N LYS A 272 -20.80 2.41 -2.28
CA LYS A 272 -21.15 1.13 -2.90
C LYS A 272 -20.98 1.25 -4.42
N PRO A 273 -20.11 0.42 -5.06
CA PRO A 273 -20.04 0.38 -6.52
C PRO A 273 -21.35 -0.08 -7.13
N ALA A 274 -21.70 0.46 -8.30
CA ALA A 274 -22.94 0.07 -9.01
C ALA A 274 -22.91 -1.43 -9.38
N HIS A 275 -21.76 -1.93 -9.80
CA HIS A 275 -21.58 -3.30 -10.29
C HIS A 275 -20.48 -4.00 -9.54
N MET A 276 -20.75 -4.44 -8.30
CA MET A 276 -19.76 -5.16 -7.51
C MET A 276 -20.01 -6.67 -7.52
N MET A 277 -18.93 -7.46 -7.53
CA MET A 277 -18.99 -8.89 -7.33
C MET A 277 -19.11 -9.24 -5.83
N ASN A 278 -19.74 -10.37 -5.56
CA ASN A 278 -19.78 -10.90 -4.19
C ASN A 278 -18.43 -11.46 -3.79
N PHE A 279 -18.00 -11.13 -2.56
CA PHE A 279 -16.80 -11.66 -1.96
C PHE A 279 -17.04 -13.07 -1.43
N ASP A 280 -16.34 -14.05 -1.99
CA ASP A 280 -16.33 -15.43 -1.52
C ASP A 280 -15.11 -15.67 -0.62
N PRO A 281 -15.31 -15.86 0.70
CA PRO A 281 -14.21 -16.10 1.61
C PRO A 281 -13.42 -17.39 1.34
N GLU A 282 -14.06 -18.45 0.82
CA GLU A 282 -13.39 -19.73 0.52
C GLU A 282 -12.49 -19.60 -0.71
N GLU A 283 -12.94 -18.91 -1.75
CA GLU A 283 -12.13 -18.58 -2.92
C GLU A 283 -10.89 -17.76 -2.49
N PHE A 284 -11.08 -16.70 -1.71
CA PHE A 284 -9.98 -15.86 -1.24
C PHE A 284 -9.06 -16.54 -0.23
N ASN A 285 -9.51 -17.56 0.48
CA ASN A 285 -8.64 -18.38 1.31
C ASN A 285 -7.55 -19.06 0.48
N LYS A 286 -7.93 -19.66 -0.66
CA LYS A 286 -6.99 -20.29 -1.60
C LYS A 286 -6.01 -19.27 -2.19
N ILE A 287 -6.50 -18.09 -2.56
CA ILE A 287 -5.68 -17.00 -3.11
C ILE A 287 -4.64 -16.51 -2.09
N ILE A 288 -5.06 -16.28 -0.84
CA ILE A 288 -4.14 -15.87 0.24
C ILE A 288 -3.09 -16.95 0.51
N ALA A 289 -3.48 -18.22 0.56
CA ALA A 289 -2.55 -19.33 0.75
C ALA A 289 -1.51 -19.40 -0.37
N ALA A 290 -1.94 -19.23 -1.62
CA ALA A 290 -1.06 -19.18 -2.79
C ALA A 290 -0.10 -17.99 -2.73
N LYS A 291 -0.59 -16.77 -2.38
CA LYS A 291 0.24 -15.57 -2.19
C LYS A 291 1.30 -15.78 -1.11
N ILE A 292 0.94 -16.40 0.02
CA ILE A 292 1.89 -16.70 1.11
C ILE A 292 2.95 -17.68 0.65
N LYS A 293 2.56 -18.76 -0.05
CA LYS A 293 3.49 -19.75 -0.60
C LYS A 293 4.46 -19.09 -1.59
N TRP A 294 3.96 -18.30 -2.51
CA TRP A 294 4.78 -17.55 -3.46
C TRP A 294 5.76 -16.61 -2.74
N LYS A 295 5.30 -15.80 -1.78
CA LYS A 295 6.18 -14.89 -1.02
C LYS A 295 7.33 -15.63 -0.32
N LYS A 296 7.05 -16.78 0.30
CA LYS A 296 8.09 -17.58 0.96
C LYS A 296 9.13 -18.10 -0.05
N ALA A 297 8.69 -18.57 -1.19
CA ALA A 297 9.59 -19.05 -2.26
C ALA A 297 10.45 -17.91 -2.83
N ALA A 298 9.86 -16.74 -3.09
CA ALA A 298 10.56 -15.57 -3.60
C ALA A 298 11.62 -15.05 -2.60
N ILE A 299 11.28 -14.99 -1.30
CA ILE A 299 12.26 -14.58 -0.26
C ILE A 299 13.43 -15.56 -0.19
N LYS A 300 13.16 -16.88 -0.22
CA LYS A 300 14.21 -17.91 -0.20
C LYS A 300 15.15 -17.75 -1.40
N LYS A 301 14.59 -17.49 -2.59
CA LYS A 301 15.40 -17.26 -3.81
C LYS A 301 16.32 -16.05 -3.65
N LEU A 302 15.79 -14.91 -3.18
CA LEU A 302 16.58 -13.70 -2.94
C LEU A 302 17.69 -13.91 -1.90
N GLN A 303 17.43 -14.69 -0.84
CA GLN A 303 18.45 -15.00 0.17
C GLN A 303 19.57 -15.85 -0.39
N ASN A 304 19.29 -16.79 -1.29
CA ASN A 304 20.30 -17.61 -1.94
C ASN A 304 21.17 -16.79 -2.92
N GLU A 305 20.58 -15.80 -3.61
CA GLU A 305 21.29 -14.93 -4.57
C GLU A 305 22.22 -13.90 -3.87
N VAL A 306 21.94 -13.52 -2.62
CA VAL A 306 22.76 -12.57 -1.84
C VAL A 306 23.85 -13.28 -1.03
N GLY A 307 23.73 -14.61 -0.82
CA GLY A 307 24.69 -15.42 -0.06
C GLY A 307 25.79 -16.08 -0.94
N THR A 308 25.76 -15.82 -2.25
CA THR A 308 26.80 -16.16 -3.22
C THR A 308 27.54 -14.91 -3.67
#